data_69730e940798d37e850f59a9e314b08b
#
_entry.id   69730e940798d37e850f59a9e314b08b
#
_cell.length_a   1.000
_cell.length_b   1.000
_cell.length_c   1.000
_cell.angle_alpha   90.00
_cell.angle_beta   90.00
_cell.angle_gamma   90.00
#
_symmetry.space_group_name_H-M   'P 1'
#
loop_
_entity.id
_entity.type
_entity.pdbx_description
1 polymer ?
#
loop_
_entity_poly.entity_id
_entity_poly.type
_entity_poly.pdbx_seq_one_letter_code
_entity_poly.pdbx_strand_id
1 'polypeptide(L)'
;MENDLSEIAEELQLDLDARRRRRVFAESKGPKDIKEAYALQRALRKYRESRGEKVIGFKIGFTSAGVRQNASKIMGLYESVHGYLWNSESFHNNSRVDHQRLGIEGELLITLLSISDEDPANWEIAYEPIIELHIVGASDSIMWDGPASDNEGKRGLELIGTNCIHAGVIRANRSTKCKLAEVPILEPLTVQVNNKEIERVTLAELKVGDLLGPLATFSWLLAKLKSENNGEERLIKTGSQILCSTPGALHRVLQGDQLAVNFQKIETTCRVD
;
A
#
# COMPACT_ATOMS: atom_id res chain seq x y z
N MET A 1 20.97 -11.83 15.83
CA MET A 1 19.85 -10.97 15.40
C MET A 1 19.65 -10.94 13.89
N GLU A 2 20.65 -10.68 13.03
CA GLU A 2 20.43 -10.66 11.56
C GLU A 2 20.08 -12.04 10.96
N ASN A 3 20.70 -13.12 11.43
CA ASN A 3 20.36 -14.48 10.97
C ASN A 3 18.93 -14.89 11.36
N ASP A 4 18.46 -14.42 12.51
CA ASP A 4 17.10 -14.68 13.01
C ASP A 4 16.03 -14.00 12.14
N LEU A 5 16.24 -12.73 11.76
CA LEU A 5 15.28 -12.00 10.90
C LEU A 5 15.22 -12.54 9.46
N SER A 6 16.30 -13.14 8.95
CA SER A 6 16.31 -13.73 7.61
C SER A 6 15.45 -14.98 7.54
N GLU A 7 15.55 -15.85 8.55
CA GLU A 7 14.73 -17.07 8.66
C GLU A 7 13.25 -16.72 8.87
N ILE A 8 12.96 -15.72 9.71
CA ILE A 8 11.62 -15.21 9.95
C ILE A 8 11.00 -14.64 8.66
N ALA A 9 11.80 -13.89 7.88
CA ALA A 9 11.35 -13.31 6.61
C ALA A 9 11.04 -14.38 5.56
N GLU A 10 11.86 -15.44 5.48
CA GLU A 10 11.60 -16.58 4.61
C GLU A 10 10.32 -17.32 5.01
N GLU A 11 10.14 -17.65 6.31
CA GLU A 11 8.93 -18.27 6.82
C GLU A 11 7.68 -17.43 6.51
N LEU A 12 7.78 -16.10 6.72
CA LEU A 12 6.71 -15.17 6.41
C LEU A 12 6.37 -15.15 4.92
N GLN A 13 7.38 -15.10 4.04
CA GLN A 13 7.14 -15.11 2.59
C GLN A 13 6.48 -16.42 2.13
N LEU A 14 6.88 -17.56 2.67
CA LEU A 14 6.23 -18.85 2.37
C LEU A 14 4.76 -18.87 2.79
N ASP A 15 4.42 -18.24 3.91
CA ASP A 15 3.03 -18.10 4.34
C ASP A 15 2.24 -17.14 3.44
N LEU A 16 2.85 -16.04 2.98
CA LEU A 16 2.25 -15.10 2.04
C LEU A 16 2.02 -15.76 0.66
N ASP A 17 3.01 -16.46 0.12
CA ASP A 17 2.91 -17.17 -1.16
C ASP A 17 1.79 -18.24 -1.13
N ALA A 18 1.69 -18.94 -0.01
CA ALA A 18 0.66 -19.96 0.21
C ALA A 18 -0.71 -19.41 0.63
N ARG A 19 -0.84 -18.08 0.79
CA ARG A 19 -2.05 -17.39 1.26
C ARG A 19 -2.64 -18.01 2.53
N ARG A 20 -1.77 -18.45 3.43
CA ARG A 20 -2.15 -19.06 4.72
C ARG A 20 -1.92 -18.10 5.88
N ARG A 21 -2.33 -18.54 7.07
CA ARG A 21 -2.09 -17.80 8.31
C ARG A 21 -0.60 -17.55 8.50
N ARG A 22 -0.23 -16.34 8.88
CA ARG A 22 1.15 -15.92 9.10
C ARG A 22 1.61 -16.39 10.48
N ARG A 23 2.28 -17.55 10.51
CA ARG A 23 2.72 -18.25 11.74
C ARG A 23 3.66 -17.39 12.58
N VAL A 24 4.51 -16.62 11.96
CA VAL A 24 5.43 -15.70 12.63
C VAL A 24 4.72 -14.81 13.66
N PHE A 25 3.55 -14.26 13.30
CA PHE A 25 2.77 -13.41 14.21
C PHE A 25 1.90 -14.24 15.16
N ALA A 26 1.38 -15.36 14.71
CA ALA A 26 0.56 -16.26 15.53
C ALA A 26 1.34 -16.92 16.66
N GLU A 27 2.62 -17.24 16.44
CA GLU A 27 3.49 -17.92 17.39
C GLU A 27 4.34 -16.96 18.24
N SER A 28 4.01 -15.66 18.24
CA SER A 28 4.73 -14.62 18.99
C SER A 28 6.22 -14.47 18.62
N LYS A 29 6.59 -14.89 17.41
CA LYS A 29 7.92 -14.68 16.82
C LYS A 29 8.02 -13.34 16.09
N GLY A 30 6.91 -12.63 15.94
CA GLY A 30 6.84 -11.35 15.24
C GLY A 30 7.54 -10.20 15.98
N PRO A 31 7.62 -9.04 15.30
CA PRO A 31 8.27 -7.86 15.83
C PRO A 31 7.56 -7.35 17.11
N LYS A 32 8.33 -6.78 18.01
CA LYS A 32 7.87 -6.27 19.32
C LYS A 32 7.54 -4.78 19.27
N ASP A 33 8.12 -4.07 18.32
CA ASP A 33 7.94 -2.63 18.11
C ASP A 33 8.01 -2.25 16.63
N ILE A 34 7.72 -1.00 16.32
CA ILE A 34 7.72 -0.45 14.95
C ILE A 34 9.10 -0.58 14.28
N LYS A 35 10.18 -0.40 15.02
CA LYS A 35 11.54 -0.51 14.50
C LYS A 35 11.85 -1.94 14.06
N GLU A 36 11.50 -2.92 14.89
CA GLU A 36 11.62 -4.35 14.54
C GLU A 36 10.70 -4.72 13.37
N ALA A 37 9.49 -4.16 13.30
CA ALA A 37 8.56 -4.39 12.18
C ALA A 37 9.15 -3.92 10.84
N TYR A 38 9.74 -2.73 10.79
CA TYR A 38 10.46 -2.27 9.60
C TYR A 38 11.75 -3.08 9.34
N ALA A 39 12.43 -3.57 10.38
CA ALA A 39 13.57 -4.46 10.18
C ALA A 39 13.15 -5.79 9.53
N LEU A 40 12.03 -6.38 9.94
CA LEU A 40 11.44 -7.56 9.31
C LEU A 40 11.00 -7.26 7.87
N GLN A 41 10.35 -6.12 7.61
CA GLN A 41 9.97 -5.70 6.27
C GLN A 41 11.19 -5.60 5.33
N ARG A 42 12.31 -5.04 5.81
CA ARG A 42 13.57 -4.98 5.04
C ARG A 42 14.20 -6.36 4.82
N ALA A 43 14.12 -7.26 5.81
CA ALA A 43 14.57 -8.64 5.65
C ALA A 43 13.72 -9.37 4.59
N LEU A 44 12.40 -9.18 4.62
CA LEU A 44 11.47 -9.69 3.61
C LEU A 44 11.81 -9.15 2.21
N ARG A 45 12.13 -7.84 2.11
CA ARG A 45 12.61 -7.25 0.85
C ARG A 45 13.86 -7.96 0.33
N LYS A 46 14.89 -8.12 1.16
CA LYS A 46 16.15 -8.79 0.77
C LYS A 46 15.88 -10.22 0.31
N TYR A 47 15.00 -10.94 0.99
CA TYR A 47 14.62 -12.29 0.61
C TYR A 47 13.93 -12.33 -0.77
N ARG A 48 12.97 -11.43 -1.04
CA ARG A 48 12.29 -11.33 -2.34
C ARG A 48 13.26 -10.93 -3.46
N GLU A 49 14.18 -9.99 -3.19
CA GLU A 49 15.23 -9.59 -4.15
C GLU A 49 16.15 -10.78 -4.47
N SER A 50 16.50 -11.64 -3.52
CA SER A 50 17.28 -12.87 -3.76
C SER A 50 16.57 -13.88 -4.66
N ARG A 51 15.22 -13.83 -4.73
CA ARG A 51 14.38 -14.61 -5.64
C ARG A 51 14.24 -13.97 -7.03
N GLY A 52 14.91 -12.85 -7.29
CA GLY A 52 14.90 -12.14 -8.56
C GLY A 52 13.81 -11.08 -8.72
N GLU A 53 13.02 -10.82 -7.69
CA GLU A 53 12.04 -9.74 -7.68
C GLU A 53 12.73 -8.37 -7.56
N LYS A 54 12.08 -7.32 -8.07
CA LYS A 54 12.65 -5.97 -8.04
C LYS A 54 11.70 -4.99 -7.41
N VAL A 55 12.21 -4.19 -6.48
CA VAL A 55 11.49 -3.03 -5.98
C VAL A 55 11.38 -1.99 -7.10
N ILE A 56 10.15 -1.58 -7.40
CA ILE A 56 9.85 -0.55 -8.41
C ILE A 56 9.35 0.75 -7.78
N GLY A 57 9.18 0.78 -6.48
CA GLY A 57 8.72 1.97 -5.75
C GLY A 57 8.22 1.66 -4.35
N PHE A 58 7.38 2.55 -3.85
CA PHE A 58 6.84 2.48 -2.51
C PHE A 58 5.32 2.65 -2.51
N LYS A 59 4.67 1.99 -1.56
CA LYS A 59 3.31 2.33 -1.16
C LYS A 59 3.33 3.08 0.17
N ILE A 60 2.35 3.95 0.36
CA ILE A 60 2.11 4.65 1.61
C ILE A 60 0.73 4.20 2.11
N GLY A 61 0.57 4.05 3.39
CA GLY A 61 -0.69 3.67 4.01
C GLY A 61 -0.94 4.44 5.30
N PHE A 62 -2.17 4.32 5.80
CA PHE A 62 -2.56 4.90 7.08
C PHE A 62 -2.46 6.42 7.12
N THR A 63 -2.75 7.10 6.01
CA THR A 63 -2.56 8.55 5.86
C THR A 63 -3.86 9.34 6.03
N SER A 64 -5.02 8.79 5.62
CA SER A 64 -6.27 9.53 5.73
C SER A 64 -6.68 9.76 7.20
N ALA A 65 -7.23 10.93 7.48
CA ALA A 65 -7.66 11.29 8.83
C ALA A 65 -8.73 10.33 9.36
N GLY A 66 -9.67 9.90 8.50
CA GLY A 66 -10.72 8.95 8.84
C GLY A 66 -10.18 7.58 9.23
N VAL A 67 -9.21 7.05 8.48
CA VAL A 67 -8.56 5.77 8.79
C VAL A 67 -7.84 5.86 10.14
N ARG A 68 -7.05 6.91 10.36
CA ARG A 68 -6.34 7.09 11.65
C ARG A 68 -7.29 7.21 12.82
N GLN A 69 -8.35 8.00 12.69
CA GLN A 69 -9.32 8.19 13.77
C GLN A 69 -9.99 6.86 14.18
N ASN A 70 -10.31 6.01 13.23
CA ASN A 70 -11.07 4.79 13.47
C ASN A 70 -10.18 3.58 13.81
N ALA A 71 -8.96 3.53 13.32
CA ALA A 71 -8.14 2.33 13.40
C ALA A 71 -6.87 2.46 14.27
N SER A 72 -6.43 3.68 14.65
CA SER A 72 -5.16 3.87 15.37
C SER A 72 -5.06 3.04 16.65
N LYS A 73 -6.11 2.98 17.45
CA LYS A 73 -6.09 2.22 18.70
C LYS A 73 -5.95 0.72 18.46
N ILE A 74 -6.70 0.17 17.50
CA ILE A 74 -6.67 -1.27 17.16
C ILE A 74 -5.33 -1.63 16.54
N MET A 75 -4.78 -0.75 15.71
CA MET A 75 -3.53 -0.96 15.00
C MET A 75 -2.30 -0.69 15.89
N GLY A 76 -2.41 0.15 16.89
CA GLY A 76 -1.25 0.67 17.63
C GLY A 76 -0.38 1.60 16.77
N LEU A 77 -0.96 2.22 15.73
CA LEU A 77 -0.29 3.12 14.79
C LEU A 77 -0.90 4.51 14.88
N TYR A 78 -0.04 5.52 14.98
CA TYR A 78 -0.44 6.92 15.10
C TYR A 78 0.17 7.80 13.99
N GLU A 79 0.99 7.20 13.13
CA GLU A 79 1.59 7.82 11.95
C GLU A 79 1.37 6.96 10.70
N SER A 80 1.60 7.54 9.54
CA SER A 80 1.58 6.82 8.26
C SER A 80 2.64 5.72 8.25
N VAL A 81 2.45 4.73 7.38
CA VAL A 81 3.37 3.61 7.18
C VAL A 81 3.72 3.50 5.70
N HIS A 82 4.82 2.81 5.40
CA HIS A 82 5.21 2.52 4.01
C HIS A 82 5.55 1.05 3.80
N GLY A 83 5.47 0.63 2.55
CA GLY A 83 5.90 -0.67 2.06
C GLY A 83 6.50 -0.54 0.66
N TYR A 84 6.94 -1.65 0.09
CA TYR A 84 7.55 -1.70 -1.24
C TYR A 84 6.53 -2.13 -2.29
N LEU A 85 6.67 -1.59 -3.50
CA LEU A 85 5.99 -2.07 -4.70
C LEU A 85 6.94 -2.98 -5.49
N TRP A 86 6.42 -4.08 -6.00
CA TRP A 86 7.18 -5.11 -6.69
C TRP A 86 6.79 -5.20 -8.16
N ASN A 87 7.79 -5.43 -9.02
CA ASN A 87 7.54 -5.64 -10.43
C ASN A 87 6.66 -6.86 -10.72
N SER A 88 6.71 -7.88 -9.87
CA SER A 88 5.92 -9.12 -9.95
C SER A 88 4.44 -8.94 -9.58
N GLU A 89 4.10 -7.85 -8.90
CA GLU A 89 2.77 -7.55 -8.39
C GLU A 89 2.07 -6.40 -9.15
N SER A 90 2.54 -6.09 -10.36
CA SER A 90 1.92 -5.07 -11.23
C SER A 90 1.17 -5.75 -12.37
N PHE A 91 -0.16 -5.59 -12.39
CA PHE A 91 -1.06 -6.22 -13.35
C PHE A 91 -1.66 -5.18 -14.29
N HIS A 92 -2.05 -5.63 -15.48
CA HIS A 92 -2.69 -4.77 -16.48
C HIS A 92 -4.18 -4.55 -16.19
N ASN A 93 -4.73 -3.49 -16.76
CA ASN A 93 -6.17 -3.24 -16.78
C ASN A 93 -6.92 -4.47 -17.34
N ASN A 94 -8.11 -4.75 -16.78
CA ASN A 94 -8.90 -5.94 -17.08
C ASN A 94 -8.25 -7.29 -16.69
N SER A 95 -7.23 -7.31 -15.85
CA SER A 95 -6.69 -8.53 -15.29
C SER A 95 -7.73 -9.29 -14.47
N ARG A 96 -7.54 -10.61 -14.36
CA ARG A 96 -8.28 -11.47 -13.44
C ARG A 96 -7.45 -11.69 -12.20
N VAL A 97 -8.07 -11.62 -11.04
CA VAL A 97 -7.41 -11.80 -9.75
C VAL A 97 -8.13 -12.86 -8.93
N ASP A 98 -7.36 -13.61 -8.18
CA ASP A 98 -7.89 -14.66 -7.31
C ASP A 98 -8.62 -14.04 -6.10
N HIS A 99 -9.84 -14.52 -5.81
CA HIS A 99 -10.70 -14.00 -4.75
C HIS A 99 -10.31 -14.42 -3.34
N GLN A 100 -9.36 -15.34 -3.18
CA GLN A 100 -9.02 -15.85 -1.85
C GLN A 100 -8.41 -14.75 -0.96
N ARG A 101 -9.16 -14.36 0.06
CA ARG A 101 -8.77 -13.36 1.06
C ARG A 101 -8.39 -12.01 0.45
N LEU A 102 -9.13 -11.56 -0.56
CA LEU A 102 -8.83 -10.34 -1.25
C LEU A 102 -9.68 -9.17 -0.73
N GLY A 103 -8.99 -8.07 -0.42
CA GLY A 103 -9.58 -6.74 -0.26
C GLY A 103 -9.06 -5.82 -1.35
N ILE A 104 -9.78 -4.74 -1.62
CA ILE A 104 -9.38 -3.72 -2.58
C ILE A 104 -9.46 -2.33 -1.99
N GLU A 105 -8.60 -1.46 -2.49
CA GLU A 105 -8.66 -0.01 -2.30
C GLU A 105 -8.56 0.70 -3.64
N GLY A 106 -9.31 1.81 -3.81
CA GLY A 106 -9.11 2.73 -4.90
C GLY A 106 -8.05 3.76 -4.53
N GLU A 107 -7.00 3.87 -5.33
CA GLU A 107 -5.88 4.77 -5.06
C GLU A 107 -5.37 5.48 -6.31
N LEU A 108 -4.44 6.40 -6.10
CA LEU A 108 -3.67 7.02 -7.17
C LEU A 108 -2.22 6.51 -7.15
N LEU A 109 -1.76 5.99 -8.28
CA LEU A 109 -0.36 5.66 -8.50
C LEU A 109 0.31 6.81 -9.23
N ILE A 110 1.46 7.25 -8.71
CA ILE A 110 2.34 8.22 -9.34
C ILE A 110 3.57 7.50 -9.88
N THR A 111 3.97 7.82 -11.12
CA THR A 111 5.28 7.47 -11.66
C THR A 111 6.12 8.74 -11.76
N LEU A 112 7.30 8.76 -11.16
CA LEU A 112 8.22 9.89 -11.21
C LEU A 112 8.87 9.98 -12.61
N LEU A 113 8.65 11.06 -13.34
CA LEU A 113 9.21 11.29 -14.68
C LEU A 113 10.52 12.03 -14.62
N SER A 114 10.67 12.96 -13.67
CA SER A 114 11.92 13.64 -13.39
C SER A 114 12.10 13.81 -11.88
N ILE A 115 13.35 13.80 -11.43
CA ILE A 115 13.75 14.11 -10.07
C ILE A 115 14.81 15.20 -10.16
N SER A 116 14.67 16.24 -9.36
CA SER A 116 15.65 17.31 -9.24
C SER A 116 15.92 17.61 -7.76
N ASP A 117 16.92 18.44 -7.49
CA ASP A 117 17.18 18.95 -6.13
C ASP A 117 16.17 20.01 -5.68
N GLU A 118 15.22 20.36 -6.55
CA GLU A 118 14.12 21.27 -6.26
C GLU A 118 13.07 20.62 -5.36
N ASP A 119 12.15 21.46 -4.85
CA ASP A 119 10.98 21.03 -4.10
C ASP A 119 10.19 19.94 -4.89
N PRO A 120 9.90 18.79 -4.29
CA PRO A 120 9.10 17.72 -4.90
C PRO A 120 7.77 18.21 -5.52
N ALA A 121 7.21 19.31 -5.03
CA ALA A 121 6.02 19.93 -5.63
C ALA A 121 6.17 20.23 -7.12
N ASN A 122 7.40 20.53 -7.59
CA ASN A 122 7.73 20.85 -8.98
C ASN A 122 8.15 19.65 -9.82
N TRP A 123 8.27 18.46 -9.24
CA TRP A 123 8.68 17.28 -10.00
C TRP A 123 7.61 16.87 -11.02
N GLU A 124 8.07 16.50 -12.21
CA GLU A 124 7.20 15.97 -13.24
C GLU A 124 6.82 14.53 -12.92
N ILE A 125 5.53 14.25 -13.00
CA ILE A 125 4.96 12.95 -12.72
C ILE A 125 3.98 12.51 -13.81
N ALA A 126 3.70 11.22 -13.86
CA ALA A 126 2.51 10.68 -14.48
C ALA A 126 1.65 10.03 -13.39
N TYR A 127 0.36 10.30 -13.37
CA TYR A 127 -0.56 9.67 -12.43
C TYR A 127 -1.66 8.89 -13.12
N GLU A 128 -2.14 7.86 -12.46
CA GLU A 128 -3.25 7.01 -12.91
C GLU A 128 -4.05 6.47 -11.70
N PRO A 129 -5.37 6.32 -11.81
CA PRO A 129 -6.14 5.56 -10.83
C PRO A 129 -5.81 4.08 -10.93
N ILE A 130 -5.73 3.41 -9.79
CA ILE A 130 -5.43 1.99 -9.70
C ILE A 130 -6.38 1.29 -8.73
N ILE A 131 -6.46 -0.04 -8.86
CA ILE A 131 -7.02 -0.90 -7.83
C ILE A 131 -5.84 -1.53 -7.09
N GLU A 132 -5.64 -1.17 -5.83
CA GLU A 132 -4.71 -1.90 -4.97
C GLU A 132 -5.37 -3.16 -4.43
N LEU A 133 -4.64 -4.27 -4.49
CA LEU A 133 -5.05 -5.56 -3.99
C LEU A 133 -4.40 -5.81 -2.64
N HIS A 134 -5.17 -6.34 -1.68
CA HIS A 134 -4.71 -6.65 -0.33
C HIS A 134 -5.01 -8.09 0.06
N ILE A 135 -4.07 -8.73 0.78
CA ILE A 135 -4.34 -10.00 1.44
C ILE A 135 -4.99 -9.70 2.78
N VAL A 136 -6.28 -9.97 2.89
CA VAL A 136 -7.06 -9.78 4.13
C VAL A 136 -7.38 -11.11 4.80
N GLY A 137 -7.56 -11.10 6.13
CA GLY A 137 -7.85 -12.30 6.90
C GLY A 137 -9.23 -12.90 6.62
N ALA A 138 -9.45 -14.12 7.08
CA ALA A 138 -10.70 -14.88 6.86
C ALA A 138 -11.88 -14.34 7.69
N SER A 139 -11.66 -13.61 8.78
CA SER A 139 -12.74 -13.08 9.62
C SER A 139 -13.21 -11.70 9.18
N ASP A 140 -14.53 -11.47 9.29
CA ASP A 140 -15.19 -10.25 8.78
C ASP A 140 -14.77 -8.96 9.47
N SER A 141 -14.17 -9.02 10.63
CA SER A 141 -13.82 -7.86 11.45
C SER A 141 -12.34 -7.50 11.43
N ILE A 142 -11.48 -8.27 10.73
CA ILE A 142 -10.04 -8.17 10.91
C ILE A 142 -9.31 -8.40 9.59
N MET A 143 -8.34 -7.54 9.28
CA MET A 143 -7.52 -7.63 8.07
C MET A 143 -6.57 -8.85 8.05
N TRP A 144 -6.37 -9.54 9.17
CA TRP A 144 -5.53 -10.73 9.32
C TRP A 144 -6.13 -11.71 10.32
N ASP A 145 -5.61 -12.93 10.30
CA ASP A 145 -6.12 -14.04 11.12
C ASP A 145 -5.79 -13.84 12.60
N GLY A 146 -6.81 -13.84 13.44
CA GLY A 146 -6.71 -13.80 14.90
C GLY A 146 -7.80 -12.94 15.54
N PRO A 147 -8.18 -13.22 16.78
CA PRO A 147 -9.18 -12.44 17.49
C PRO A 147 -8.63 -11.03 17.80
N ALA A 148 -9.49 -10.02 17.63
CA ALA A 148 -9.14 -8.61 17.85
C ALA A 148 -8.64 -8.35 19.28
N SER A 149 -9.19 -9.08 20.26
CA SER A 149 -8.88 -8.96 21.67
C SER A 149 -7.43 -9.32 22.02
N ASP A 150 -6.85 -10.30 21.31
CA ASP A 150 -5.55 -10.84 21.68
C ASP A 150 -4.37 -10.01 21.13
N ASN A 151 -4.64 -9.12 20.18
CA ASN A 151 -3.62 -8.37 19.46
C ASN A 151 -3.91 -6.85 19.36
N GLU A 152 -4.76 -6.31 20.24
CA GLU A 152 -5.02 -4.87 20.27
C GLU A 152 -3.69 -4.11 20.44
N GLY A 153 -3.43 -3.15 19.56
CA GLY A 153 -2.18 -2.38 19.51
C GLY A 153 -0.98 -3.07 18.83
N LYS A 154 -1.09 -4.35 18.43
CA LYS A 154 0.00 -5.07 17.76
C LYS A 154 -0.20 -5.27 16.25
N ARG A 155 -1.41 -5.03 15.76
CA ARG A 155 -1.76 -5.25 14.35
C ARG A 155 -1.00 -4.37 13.39
N GLY A 156 -0.61 -3.17 13.84
CA GLY A 156 0.24 -2.30 13.06
C GLY A 156 1.63 -2.87 12.83
N LEU A 157 2.17 -3.66 13.77
CA LEU A 157 3.44 -4.34 13.59
C LEU A 157 3.36 -5.42 12.51
N GLU A 158 2.26 -6.19 12.50
CA GLU A 158 1.99 -7.14 11.42
C GLU A 158 1.79 -6.41 10.09
N LEU A 159 1.00 -5.33 10.07
CA LEU A 159 0.80 -4.52 8.87
C LEU A 159 2.13 -4.10 8.25
N ILE A 160 3.02 -3.49 9.03
CA ILE A 160 4.34 -3.05 8.57
C ILE A 160 5.18 -4.26 8.12
N GLY A 161 5.30 -5.29 8.98
CA GLY A 161 6.16 -6.45 8.74
C GLY A 161 5.75 -7.27 7.51
N THR A 162 4.47 -7.27 7.15
CA THR A 162 3.94 -7.95 5.94
C THR A 162 3.90 -7.05 4.70
N ASN A 163 4.70 -6.01 4.65
CA ASN A 163 4.71 -5.07 3.53
C ASN A 163 3.34 -4.39 3.33
N CYS A 164 2.69 -3.98 4.42
CA CYS A 164 1.39 -3.32 4.43
C CYS A 164 0.28 -4.15 3.76
N ILE A 165 0.31 -5.48 3.94
CA ILE A 165 -0.64 -6.44 3.36
C ILE A 165 -0.82 -6.33 1.83
N HIS A 166 0.14 -5.70 1.16
CA HIS A 166 0.13 -5.50 -0.28
C HIS A 166 0.12 -6.83 -1.04
N ALA A 167 -0.72 -6.94 -2.05
CA ALA A 167 -0.85 -8.12 -2.92
C ALA A 167 -0.76 -7.78 -4.41
N GLY A 168 -0.66 -6.50 -4.73
CA GLY A 168 -0.47 -6.03 -6.10
C GLY A 168 -1.33 -4.83 -6.47
N VAL A 169 -1.10 -4.34 -7.67
CA VAL A 169 -1.84 -3.22 -8.28
C VAL A 169 -2.34 -3.57 -9.66
N ILE A 170 -3.61 -3.26 -9.94
CA ILE A 170 -4.14 -3.24 -11.30
C ILE A 170 -3.99 -1.82 -11.83
N ARG A 171 -3.30 -1.67 -12.94
CA ARG A 171 -2.94 -0.40 -13.54
C ARG A 171 -3.92 0.00 -14.64
N ALA A 172 -4.13 1.31 -14.81
CA ALA A 172 -4.88 1.84 -15.96
C ALA A 172 -4.08 1.66 -17.28
N ASN A 173 -4.80 1.76 -18.42
CA ASN A 173 -4.16 1.72 -19.74
C ASN A 173 -3.52 3.05 -20.14
N ARG A 174 -3.74 4.11 -19.38
CA ARG A 174 -3.21 5.46 -19.63
C ARG A 174 -3.05 6.25 -18.35
N SER A 175 -2.18 7.24 -18.41
CA SER A 175 -1.89 8.16 -17.30
C SER A 175 -1.95 9.60 -17.77
N THR A 176 -2.06 10.53 -16.83
CA THR A 176 -1.99 11.97 -17.05
C THR A 176 -0.66 12.52 -16.52
N LYS A 177 -0.01 13.42 -17.26
CA LYS A 177 1.24 14.05 -16.87
C LYS A 177 0.99 15.45 -16.33
N CYS A 178 1.65 15.80 -15.23
CA CYS A 178 1.64 17.15 -14.64
C CYS A 178 2.80 17.28 -13.64
N LYS A 179 2.89 18.42 -12.96
CA LYS A 179 3.70 18.55 -11.75
C LYS A 179 2.96 17.93 -10.55
N LEU A 180 3.70 17.45 -9.57
CA LEU A 180 3.10 16.79 -8.40
C LEU A 180 2.10 17.70 -7.66
N ALA A 181 2.39 18.99 -7.54
CA ALA A 181 1.48 19.97 -6.92
C ALA A 181 0.21 20.26 -7.75
N GLU A 182 0.19 19.88 -9.03
CA GLU A 182 -0.93 20.17 -9.94
C GLU A 182 -1.95 19.01 -10.01
N VAL A 183 -1.73 17.91 -9.28
CA VAL A 183 -2.70 16.81 -9.21
C VAL A 183 -4.03 17.36 -8.69
N PRO A 184 -5.17 17.13 -9.39
CA PRO A 184 -6.45 17.76 -9.05
C PRO A 184 -7.10 17.07 -7.84
N ILE A 185 -6.67 17.40 -6.63
CA ILE A 185 -7.01 16.73 -5.37
C ILE A 185 -8.49 16.84 -4.96
N LEU A 186 -9.25 17.77 -5.54
CA LEU A 186 -10.68 17.97 -5.25
C LEU A 186 -11.59 17.17 -6.20
N GLU A 187 -11.03 16.59 -7.26
CA GLU A 187 -11.80 15.73 -8.18
C GLU A 187 -12.12 14.40 -7.48
N PRO A 188 -13.29 13.83 -7.70
CA PRO A 188 -13.69 12.58 -7.07
C PRO A 188 -12.91 11.39 -7.64
N LEU A 189 -12.41 10.55 -6.73
CA LEU A 189 -12.03 9.18 -6.99
C LEU A 189 -13.20 8.30 -6.57
N THR A 190 -13.66 7.42 -7.47
CA THR A 190 -14.81 6.53 -7.20
C THR A 190 -14.41 5.08 -7.32
N VAL A 191 -14.96 4.26 -6.43
CA VAL A 191 -14.83 2.80 -6.46
C VAL A 191 -16.19 2.18 -6.77
N GLN A 192 -16.21 1.24 -7.69
CA GLN A 192 -17.42 0.54 -8.09
C GLN A 192 -17.22 -0.98 -7.99
N VAL A 193 -18.28 -1.65 -7.54
CA VAL A 193 -18.41 -3.11 -7.56
C VAL A 193 -19.68 -3.47 -8.31
N ASN A 194 -19.57 -4.29 -9.35
CA ASN A 194 -20.70 -4.71 -10.20
C ASN A 194 -21.51 -3.53 -10.75
N ASN A 195 -20.81 -2.51 -11.27
CA ASN A 195 -21.37 -1.25 -11.78
C ASN A 195 -22.11 -0.40 -10.74
N LYS A 196 -22.02 -0.72 -9.46
CA LYS A 196 -22.56 0.10 -8.37
C LYS A 196 -21.43 0.87 -7.70
N GLU A 197 -21.54 2.20 -7.64
CA GLU A 197 -20.64 3.02 -6.86
C GLU A 197 -20.81 2.70 -5.38
N ILE A 198 -19.71 2.28 -4.74
CA ILE A 198 -19.65 1.93 -3.31
C ILE A 198 -18.85 2.96 -2.52
N GLU A 199 -18.03 3.76 -3.20
CA GLU A 199 -17.24 4.81 -2.59
C GLU A 199 -17.05 6.00 -3.54
N ARG A 200 -17.07 7.20 -2.97
CA ARG A 200 -16.75 8.47 -3.64
C ARG A 200 -16.01 9.35 -2.64
N VAL A 201 -14.75 9.60 -2.91
CA VAL A 201 -13.84 10.35 -2.04
C VAL A 201 -13.01 11.34 -2.86
N THR A 202 -12.30 12.24 -2.21
CA THR A 202 -11.34 13.11 -2.86
C THR A 202 -9.93 12.89 -2.29
N LEU A 203 -8.92 13.17 -3.09
CA LEU A 203 -7.52 13.05 -2.65
C LEU A 203 -7.16 14.06 -1.54
N ALA A 204 -7.98 15.08 -1.33
CA ALA A 204 -7.80 16.05 -0.23
C ALA A 204 -7.94 15.42 1.17
N GLU A 205 -8.54 14.23 1.28
CA GLU A 205 -8.57 13.43 2.53
C GLU A 205 -7.18 12.95 2.97
N LEU A 206 -6.24 12.85 2.04
CA LEU A 206 -4.83 12.54 2.33
C LEU A 206 -4.17 13.79 2.89
N LYS A 207 -3.80 13.75 4.18
CA LYS A 207 -3.26 14.94 4.86
C LYS A 207 -2.07 14.61 5.75
N VAL A 208 -0.99 15.40 5.58
CA VAL A 208 0.19 15.39 6.46
C VAL A 208 0.60 16.83 6.75
N GLY A 209 0.49 17.26 8.00
CA GLY A 209 0.65 18.67 8.37
C GLY A 209 -0.36 19.54 7.62
N ASP A 210 0.12 20.57 6.95
CA ASP A 210 -0.68 21.49 6.11
C ASP A 210 -0.77 21.07 4.64
N LEU A 211 -0.03 20.03 4.24
CA LEU A 211 -0.05 19.50 2.88
C LEU A 211 -1.23 18.54 2.69
N LEU A 212 -1.76 18.51 1.46
CA LEU A 212 -2.88 17.67 1.04
C LEU A 212 -2.52 16.82 -0.18
N GLY A 213 -3.25 15.73 -0.35
CA GLY A 213 -3.17 14.88 -1.52
C GLY A 213 -1.85 14.13 -1.68
N PRO A 214 -1.52 13.74 -2.92
CA PRO A 214 -0.29 13.02 -3.23
C PRO A 214 0.99 13.73 -2.82
N LEU A 215 1.02 15.06 -2.88
CA LEU A 215 2.16 15.85 -2.40
C LEU A 215 2.41 15.64 -0.89
N ALA A 216 1.34 15.61 -0.09
CA ALA A 216 1.44 15.38 1.35
C ALA A 216 2.05 14.02 1.67
N THR A 217 1.50 12.96 1.05
CA THR A 217 1.92 11.58 1.32
C THR A 217 3.34 11.32 0.83
N PHE A 218 3.69 11.82 -0.34
CA PHE A 218 5.03 11.66 -0.89
C PHE A 218 6.09 12.44 -0.11
N SER A 219 5.79 13.68 0.30
CA SER A 219 6.70 14.47 1.17
C SER A 219 6.95 13.76 2.50
N TRP A 220 5.90 13.17 3.09
CA TRP A 220 6.05 12.34 4.28
C TRP A 220 6.98 11.15 4.03
N LEU A 221 6.79 10.41 2.92
CA LEU A 221 7.63 9.28 2.58
C LEU A 221 9.11 9.68 2.47
N LEU A 222 9.41 10.75 1.74
CA LEU A 222 10.77 11.25 1.59
C LEU A 222 11.41 11.60 2.94
N ALA A 223 10.68 12.30 3.80
CA ALA A 223 11.15 12.65 5.15
C ALA A 223 11.37 11.39 6.00
N LYS A 224 10.45 10.43 5.94
CA LYS A 224 10.54 9.15 6.67
C LYS A 224 11.78 8.36 6.25
N LEU A 225 11.96 8.10 4.96
CA LEU A 225 13.11 7.34 4.45
C LEU A 225 14.45 8.00 4.78
N LYS A 226 14.53 9.33 4.70
CA LYS A 226 15.72 10.09 5.13
C LYS A 226 15.99 9.95 6.62
N SER A 227 14.94 10.01 7.46
CA SER A 227 15.08 9.91 8.92
C SER A 227 15.53 8.54 9.40
N GLU A 228 15.19 7.49 8.65
CA GLU A 228 15.60 6.11 8.96
C GLU A 228 17.10 5.86 8.73
N ASN A 229 17.75 6.72 7.93
CA ASN A 229 19.19 6.71 7.67
C ASN A 229 19.75 5.33 7.29
N ASN A 230 18.99 4.56 6.54
CA ASN A 230 19.33 3.20 6.10
C ASN A 230 19.63 3.09 4.59
N GLY A 231 19.63 4.23 3.88
CA GLY A 231 19.93 4.33 2.45
C GLY A 231 18.75 3.99 1.53
N GLU A 232 17.55 3.74 2.06
CA GLU A 232 16.38 3.40 1.25
C GLU A 232 15.85 4.57 0.42
N GLU A 233 16.14 5.81 0.82
CA GLU A 233 15.85 7.01 0.01
C GLU A 233 16.47 6.93 -1.39
N ARG A 234 17.56 6.17 -1.56
CA ARG A 234 18.23 5.95 -2.86
C ARG A 234 17.45 5.05 -3.81
N LEU A 235 16.42 4.35 -3.31
CA LEU A 235 15.51 3.58 -4.15
C LEU A 235 14.53 4.48 -4.91
N ILE A 236 14.37 5.75 -4.47
CA ILE A 236 13.56 6.74 -5.18
C ILE A 236 14.40 7.35 -6.30
N LYS A 237 13.99 7.10 -7.52
CA LYS A 237 14.64 7.56 -8.75
C LYS A 237 13.62 7.78 -9.85
N THR A 238 14.03 8.39 -10.93
CA THR A 238 13.20 8.48 -12.15
C THR A 238 12.69 7.08 -12.54
N GLY A 239 11.40 6.97 -12.80
CA GLY A 239 10.68 5.72 -13.05
C GLY A 239 10.13 5.04 -11.80
N SER A 240 10.48 5.49 -10.59
CA SER A 240 9.89 4.95 -9.36
C SER A 240 8.40 5.23 -9.29
N GLN A 241 7.66 4.25 -8.79
CA GLN A 241 6.22 4.28 -8.61
C GLN A 241 5.88 4.54 -7.14
N ILE A 242 4.95 5.44 -6.90
CA ILE A 242 4.50 5.79 -5.55
C ILE A 242 2.99 5.62 -5.47
N LEU A 243 2.55 4.71 -4.63
CA LEU A 243 1.16 4.52 -4.29
C LEU A 243 0.81 5.43 -3.12
N CYS A 244 -0.12 6.36 -3.35
CA CYS A 244 -0.27 7.55 -2.51
C CYS A 244 -1.14 7.37 -1.26
N SER A 245 -1.51 6.14 -0.91
CA SER A 245 -2.51 5.80 0.10
C SER A 245 -3.96 5.97 -0.37
N THR A 246 -4.84 5.14 0.13
CA THR A 246 -6.27 5.32 -0.15
C THR A 246 -6.81 6.54 0.59
N PRO A 247 -7.56 7.42 -0.09
CA PRO A 247 -8.34 8.44 0.58
C PRO A 247 -9.60 7.88 1.22
N GLY A 248 -9.98 6.66 0.88
CA GLY A 248 -11.20 5.98 1.28
C GLY A 248 -10.99 4.79 2.22
N ALA A 249 -11.63 3.67 1.91
CA ALA A 249 -11.68 2.50 2.75
C ALA A 249 -11.27 1.21 2.02
N LEU A 250 -10.87 0.21 2.79
CA LEU A 250 -10.65 -1.16 2.31
C LEU A 250 -12.01 -1.85 2.11
N HIS A 251 -12.28 -2.33 0.90
CA HIS A 251 -13.48 -3.05 0.54
C HIS A 251 -13.20 -4.53 0.33
N ARG A 252 -14.03 -5.40 0.89
CA ARG A 252 -14.00 -6.82 0.57
C ARG A 252 -14.64 -7.10 -0.76
N VAL A 253 -14.11 -8.07 -1.47
CA VAL A 253 -14.61 -8.53 -2.77
C VAL A 253 -14.92 -10.02 -2.73
N LEU A 254 -15.83 -10.42 -3.60
CA LEU A 254 -16.31 -11.79 -3.75
C LEU A 254 -15.96 -12.33 -5.13
N GLN A 255 -15.92 -13.65 -5.24
CA GLN A 255 -15.77 -14.31 -6.54
C GLN A 255 -16.87 -13.85 -7.51
N GLY A 256 -16.47 -13.50 -8.72
CA GLY A 256 -17.35 -13.01 -9.77
C GLY A 256 -17.52 -11.49 -9.81
N ASP A 257 -17.06 -10.76 -8.78
CA ASP A 257 -17.15 -9.31 -8.77
C ASP A 257 -16.38 -8.66 -9.92
N GLN A 258 -17.01 -7.64 -10.49
CA GLN A 258 -16.38 -6.72 -11.45
C GLN A 258 -16.09 -5.41 -10.73
N LEU A 259 -14.84 -4.98 -10.78
CA LEU A 259 -14.34 -3.82 -10.05
C LEU A 259 -13.96 -2.72 -11.01
N ALA A 260 -14.24 -1.47 -10.63
CA ALA A 260 -13.73 -0.31 -11.33
C ALA A 260 -13.32 0.80 -10.35
N VAL A 261 -12.21 1.47 -10.66
CA VAL A 261 -11.78 2.70 -10.02
C VAL A 261 -11.67 3.79 -11.07
N ASN A 262 -12.33 4.91 -10.84
CA ASN A 262 -12.35 6.03 -11.76
C ASN A 262 -11.78 7.29 -11.11
N PHE A 263 -10.95 8.00 -11.85
CA PHE A 263 -10.49 9.33 -11.52
C PHE A 263 -10.41 10.17 -12.78
N GLN A 264 -11.14 11.30 -12.80
CA GLN A 264 -11.32 12.11 -13.99
C GLN A 264 -11.88 11.26 -15.16
N LYS A 265 -11.15 11.18 -16.27
CA LYS A 265 -11.52 10.44 -17.50
C LYS A 265 -10.74 9.13 -17.67
N ILE A 266 -10.15 8.64 -16.59
CA ILE A 266 -9.38 7.39 -16.59
C ILE A 266 -10.10 6.38 -15.71
N GLU A 267 -10.23 5.17 -16.23
CA GLU A 267 -10.84 4.05 -15.54
C GLU A 267 -9.86 2.87 -15.48
N THR A 268 -9.81 2.22 -14.33
CA THR A 268 -9.11 0.97 -14.11
C THR A 268 -10.10 -0.09 -13.70
N THR A 269 -10.07 -1.24 -14.34
CA THR A 269 -11.01 -2.33 -14.08
C THR A 269 -10.31 -3.64 -13.86
N CYS A 270 -10.93 -4.54 -13.09
CA CYS A 270 -10.53 -5.94 -13.02
C CYS A 270 -11.73 -6.83 -12.68
N ARG A 271 -11.53 -8.15 -12.77
CA ARG A 271 -12.51 -9.17 -12.37
C ARG A 271 -11.91 -10.09 -11.33
N VAL A 272 -12.70 -10.43 -10.32
CA VAL A 272 -12.35 -11.37 -9.27
C VAL A 272 -12.81 -12.77 -9.69
N ASP A 273 -11.87 -13.73 -9.79
CA ASP A 273 -12.13 -15.14 -10.17
C ASP A 273 -12.30 -16.03 -8.97
#